data_bbd05cba520b8c793eb8aef1370d7477
#
_entry.id   bbd05cba520b8c793eb8aef1370d7477
#
_cell.length_a   1.000
_cell.length_b   1.000
_cell.length_c   1.000
_cell.angle_alpha   90.00
_cell.angle_beta   90.00
_cell.angle_gamma   90.00
#
_symmetry.space_group_name_H-M   'P 1'
#
loop_
_entity.id
_entity.type
_entity.pdbx_description
1 polymer ?
#
loop_
_entity_poly.entity_id
_entity_poly.type
_entity_poly.pdbx_seq_one_letter_code
_entity_poly.pdbx_strand_id
1 'polypeptide(L)'
;MLSFLKLVFGPDITVKGFDYTDDTPYYIKDGYTPQLLSWGDHACVLLKPNGSSWRLPTLKKQLKKFQELCSLPCALCLDNLSALQRRSMLEEHIPFVSLSQQVYLPFWGCAFHEQFKADAAIMAKMAPGTQLVFLYLYYAENTGSVNLTQIAKALSLSKATCTRAINDLSASGLISQTAEGTNKWITTAYTKSELLEKAYGRLKTPVGRILYVKGTAQIEHPIASGIRALARQSMIGVNDQDGAIAISKKEAAKIPAEDICTKQYFEDFGGAVIEVWSYDPIILERDGCVDDISLLLSMDNDPNERVQTCLDEIRQKHGLPIKEEE
;
A
#
# COMPACT_ATOMS: atom_id res chain seq x y z
N MET A 1 -13.17 -7.01 16.64
CA MET A 1 -13.89 -8.28 16.40
C MET A 1 -15.38 -8.05 16.14
N LEU A 2 -16.16 -7.58 17.10
CA LEU A 2 -17.64 -7.43 16.95
C LEU A 2 -18.03 -6.55 15.75
N SER A 3 -17.34 -5.45 15.50
CA SER A 3 -17.60 -4.56 14.36
C SER A 3 -17.43 -5.26 13.02
N PHE A 4 -16.40 -6.09 12.87
CA PHE A 4 -16.16 -6.90 11.69
C PHE A 4 -17.24 -7.98 11.51
N LEU A 5 -17.60 -8.68 12.57
CA LEU A 5 -18.64 -9.71 12.51
C LEU A 5 -20.01 -9.10 12.19
N LYS A 6 -20.34 -7.90 12.72
CA LYS A 6 -21.56 -7.17 12.34
C LYS A 6 -21.59 -6.75 10.88
N LEU A 7 -20.43 -6.44 10.28
CA LEU A 7 -20.33 -6.16 8.86
C LEU A 7 -20.64 -7.40 8.00
N VAL A 8 -20.19 -8.59 8.44
CA VAL A 8 -20.34 -9.85 7.71
C VAL A 8 -21.74 -10.46 7.88
N PHE A 9 -22.27 -10.49 9.11
CA PHE A 9 -23.50 -11.21 9.46
C PHE A 9 -24.69 -10.32 9.77
N GLY A 10 -24.49 -9.00 9.81
CA GLY A 10 -25.54 -8.04 10.18
C GLY A 10 -25.52 -7.67 11.66
N PRO A 11 -26.44 -6.74 12.08
CA PRO A 11 -26.44 -6.17 13.41
C PRO A 11 -26.80 -7.16 14.53
N ASP A 12 -27.50 -8.24 14.21
CA ASP A 12 -28.05 -9.19 15.17
C ASP A 12 -27.01 -10.19 15.73
N ILE A 13 -25.78 -10.17 15.18
CA ILE A 13 -24.71 -11.02 15.70
C ILE A 13 -24.23 -10.54 17.06
N THR A 14 -24.08 -11.49 17.97
CA THR A 14 -23.60 -11.22 19.34
C THR A 14 -22.39 -12.07 19.69
N VAL A 15 -21.51 -11.51 20.53
CA VAL A 15 -20.35 -12.20 21.10
C VAL A 15 -20.40 -12.03 22.60
N LYS A 16 -20.36 -13.14 23.34
CA LYS A 16 -20.38 -13.17 24.80
C LYS A 16 -19.24 -14.05 25.30
N GLY A 17 -18.88 -13.92 26.58
CA GLY A 17 -17.99 -14.87 27.23
C GLY A 17 -18.58 -16.28 27.21
N PHE A 18 -17.72 -17.29 27.15
CA PHE A 18 -18.10 -18.69 27.24
C PHE A 18 -17.24 -19.35 28.32
N ASP A 19 -17.86 -20.14 29.22
CA ASP A 19 -17.14 -20.79 30.30
C ASP A 19 -16.68 -22.19 29.88
N TYR A 20 -15.50 -22.56 30.30
CA TYR A 20 -14.97 -23.91 30.11
C TYR A 20 -15.72 -24.95 30.96
N THR A 21 -15.83 -26.16 30.43
CA THR A 21 -16.27 -27.32 31.23
C THR A 21 -15.15 -27.76 32.16
N ASP A 22 -15.50 -28.51 33.24
CA ASP A 22 -14.52 -29.01 34.19
C ASP A 22 -13.51 -29.94 33.55
N ASP A 23 -13.94 -30.71 32.53
CA ASP A 23 -13.11 -31.68 31.79
C ASP A 23 -12.15 -31.03 30.78
N THR A 24 -12.22 -29.70 30.59
CA THR A 24 -11.33 -29.01 29.65
C THR A 24 -9.89 -28.99 30.18
N PRO A 25 -8.89 -29.51 29.41
CA PRO A 25 -7.50 -29.54 29.84
C PRO A 25 -6.93 -28.18 30.16
N TYR A 26 -6.07 -28.12 31.20
CA TYR A 26 -5.46 -26.87 31.68
C TYR A 26 -4.73 -26.07 30.59
N TYR A 27 -4.01 -26.74 29.69
CA TYR A 27 -3.30 -26.07 28.60
C TYR A 27 -4.22 -25.40 27.57
N ILE A 28 -5.50 -25.81 27.50
CA ILE A 28 -6.52 -25.10 26.69
C ILE A 28 -7.08 -23.94 27.50
N LYS A 29 -7.39 -24.14 28.79
CA LYS A 29 -7.89 -23.06 29.66
C LYS A 29 -6.91 -21.90 29.77
N ASP A 30 -5.62 -22.18 29.88
CA ASP A 30 -4.57 -21.18 29.96
C ASP A 30 -4.23 -20.54 28.59
N GLY A 31 -4.27 -21.33 27.52
CA GLY A 31 -3.83 -20.90 26.18
C GLY A 31 -4.85 -20.15 25.35
N TYR A 32 -6.14 -20.17 25.73
CA TYR A 32 -7.22 -19.59 24.92
C TYR A 32 -8.23 -18.84 25.77
N THR A 33 -8.91 -17.88 25.14
CA THR A 33 -10.13 -17.24 25.64
C THR A 33 -11.31 -17.65 24.79
N PRO A 34 -12.24 -18.47 25.31
CA PRO A 34 -13.42 -18.92 24.58
C PRO A 34 -14.48 -17.82 24.56
N GLN A 35 -15.18 -17.71 23.44
CA GLN A 35 -16.25 -16.74 23.26
C GLN A 35 -17.41 -17.39 22.52
N LEU A 36 -18.63 -17.20 22.99
CA LEU A 36 -19.85 -17.63 22.33
C LEU A 36 -20.24 -16.63 21.25
N LEU A 37 -20.24 -17.06 20.00
CA LEU A 37 -20.76 -16.32 18.87
C LEU A 37 -22.18 -16.82 18.58
N SER A 38 -23.16 -15.92 18.53
CA SER A 38 -24.55 -16.25 18.22
C SER A 38 -25.11 -15.34 17.12
N TRP A 39 -25.85 -15.96 16.17
CA TRP A 39 -26.52 -15.29 15.07
C TRP A 39 -27.82 -16.03 14.72
N GLY A 40 -28.98 -15.39 14.98
CA GLY A 40 -30.27 -16.05 14.93
C GLY A 40 -30.29 -17.31 15.82
N ASP A 41 -30.69 -18.45 15.24
CA ASP A 41 -30.71 -19.75 15.92
C ASP A 41 -29.36 -20.49 15.90
N HIS A 42 -28.34 -19.88 15.32
CA HIS A 42 -27.01 -20.47 15.21
C HIS A 42 -26.08 -20.00 16.32
N ALA A 43 -25.33 -20.94 16.91
CA ALA A 43 -24.32 -20.65 17.91
C ALA A 43 -23.05 -21.47 17.66
N CYS A 44 -21.89 -20.88 17.93
CA CYS A 44 -20.60 -21.59 17.93
C CYS A 44 -19.64 -20.96 18.97
N VAL A 45 -18.62 -21.72 19.34
CA VAL A 45 -17.58 -21.21 20.26
C VAL A 45 -16.34 -20.84 19.47
N LEU A 46 -15.91 -19.57 19.62
CA LEU A 46 -14.65 -19.06 19.09
C LEU A 46 -13.54 -19.22 20.12
N LEU A 47 -12.46 -19.90 19.76
CA LEU A 47 -11.25 -20.00 20.58
C LEU A 47 -10.22 -18.96 20.12
N LYS A 48 -10.00 -17.95 20.93
CA LYS A 48 -8.97 -16.92 20.67
C LYS A 48 -7.71 -17.28 21.47
N PRO A 49 -6.53 -17.45 20.82
CA PRO A 49 -5.26 -17.64 21.53
C PRO A 49 -4.92 -16.42 22.40
N ASN A 50 -4.43 -16.66 23.62
CA ASN A 50 -4.07 -15.59 24.57
C ASN A 50 -2.73 -14.91 24.25
N GLY A 51 -1.91 -15.46 23.35
CA GLY A 51 -0.63 -14.91 22.93
C GLY A 51 -0.56 -14.62 21.45
N SER A 52 0.39 -13.76 21.05
CA SER A 52 0.68 -13.44 19.65
C SER A 52 1.53 -14.50 18.91
N SER A 53 2.16 -15.41 19.65
CA SER A 53 3.04 -16.46 19.13
C SER A 53 2.37 -17.82 19.19
N TRP A 54 1.94 -18.34 18.05
CA TRP A 54 1.30 -19.65 17.92
C TRP A 54 1.78 -20.37 16.65
N ARG A 55 1.65 -21.71 16.66
CA ARG A 55 1.96 -22.56 15.50
C ARG A 55 0.68 -23.22 15.00
N LEU A 56 0.42 -23.13 13.70
CA LEU A 56 -0.81 -23.64 13.09
C LEU A 56 -1.10 -25.12 13.40
N PRO A 57 -0.13 -26.07 13.32
CA PRO A 57 -0.38 -27.45 13.68
C PRO A 57 -0.85 -27.64 15.14
N THR A 58 -0.32 -26.85 16.06
CA THR A 58 -0.73 -26.87 17.48
C THR A 58 -2.16 -26.39 17.64
N LEU A 59 -2.52 -25.24 17.00
CA LEU A 59 -3.88 -24.70 17.04
C LEU A 59 -4.91 -25.73 16.51
N LYS A 60 -4.61 -26.38 15.38
CA LYS A 60 -5.48 -27.40 14.78
C LYS A 60 -5.74 -28.57 15.74
N LYS A 61 -4.68 -29.08 16.35
CA LYS A 61 -4.77 -30.17 17.31
C LYS A 61 -5.58 -29.80 18.55
N GLN A 62 -5.37 -28.59 19.06
CA GLN A 62 -6.07 -28.09 20.26
C GLN A 62 -7.54 -27.79 19.96
N LEU A 63 -7.86 -27.20 18.80
CA LEU A 63 -9.25 -27.02 18.36
C LEU A 63 -10.00 -28.36 18.28
N LYS A 64 -9.40 -29.38 17.66
CA LYS A 64 -10.00 -30.71 17.56
C LYS A 64 -10.27 -31.28 18.95
N LYS A 65 -9.30 -31.18 19.87
CA LYS A 65 -9.48 -31.62 21.25
C LYS A 65 -10.58 -30.89 22.00
N PHE A 66 -10.69 -29.60 21.82
CA PHE A 66 -11.75 -28.79 22.42
C PHE A 66 -13.13 -29.14 21.83
N GLN A 67 -13.20 -29.36 20.50
CA GLN A 67 -14.44 -29.77 19.82
C GLN A 67 -14.99 -31.08 20.37
N GLU A 68 -14.13 -32.04 20.79
CA GLU A 68 -14.55 -33.32 21.41
C GLU A 68 -15.23 -33.11 22.77
N LEU A 69 -14.94 -31.98 23.45
CA LEU A 69 -15.46 -31.67 24.80
C LEU A 69 -16.60 -30.63 24.77
N CYS A 70 -16.78 -29.96 23.65
CA CYS A 70 -17.77 -28.89 23.48
C CYS A 70 -18.98 -29.43 22.70
N SER A 71 -20.19 -29.16 23.19
CA SER A 71 -21.44 -29.54 22.52
C SER A 71 -21.78 -28.64 21.32
N LEU A 72 -21.19 -27.44 21.24
CA LEU A 72 -21.37 -26.49 20.16
C LEU A 72 -20.24 -26.63 19.13
N PRO A 73 -20.49 -26.31 17.85
CA PRO A 73 -19.42 -26.18 16.87
C PRO A 73 -18.36 -25.18 17.33
N CYS A 74 -17.09 -25.47 17.05
CA CYS A 74 -15.97 -24.64 17.47
C CYS A 74 -15.17 -24.12 16.28
N ALA A 75 -14.64 -22.88 16.38
CA ALA A 75 -13.78 -22.29 15.38
C ALA A 75 -12.63 -21.52 16.05
N LEU A 76 -11.53 -21.30 15.33
CA LEU A 76 -10.43 -20.44 15.78
C LEU A 76 -10.75 -18.98 15.50
N CYS A 77 -10.44 -18.08 16.43
CA CYS A 77 -10.48 -16.63 16.23
C CYS A 77 -9.04 -16.09 16.22
N LEU A 78 -8.57 -15.62 15.08
CA LEU A 78 -7.18 -15.23 14.85
C LEU A 78 -7.11 -13.79 14.35
N ASP A 79 -6.17 -13.00 14.85
CA ASP A 79 -6.04 -11.59 14.47
C ASP A 79 -5.52 -11.45 13.03
N ASN A 80 -4.48 -12.22 12.67
CA ASN A 80 -3.90 -12.20 11.33
C ASN A 80 -3.51 -13.61 10.87
N LEU A 81 -3.79 -13.91 9.61
CA LEU A 81 -3.37 -15.14 8.93
C LEU A 81 -2.66 -14.81 7.62
N SER A 82 -1.52 -15.43 7.37
CA SER A 82 -0.88 -15.37 6.05
C SER A 82 -1.74 -16.09 5.00
N ALA A 83 -1.56 -15.77 3.73
CA ALA A 83 -2.27 -16.43 2.63
C ALA A 83 -2.05 -17.95 2.63
N LEU A 84 -0.82 -18.40 2.95
CA LEU A 84 -0.47 -19.82 3.04
C LEU A 84 -1.20 -20.51 4.20
N GLN A 85 -1.26 -19.86 5.37
CA GLN A 85 -1.98 -20.41 6.54
C GLN A 85 -3.48 -20.51 6.28
N ARG A 86 -4.10 -19.49 5.68
CA ARG A 86 -5.52 -19.52 5.29
C ARG A 86 -5.82 -20.67 4.32
N ARG A 87 -4.99 -20.82 3.28
CA ARG A 87 -5.12 -21.89 2.31
C ARG A 87 -5.05 -23.25 2.97
N SER A 88 -4.06 -23.49 3.83
CA SER A 88 -3.91 -24.74 4.59
C SER A 88 -5.13 -25.04 5.49
N MET A 89 -5.73 -23.99 6.12
CA MET A 89 -6.91 -24.19 6.94
C MET A 89 -8.16 -24.51 6.11
N LEU A 90 -8.31 -23.89 4.93
CA LEU A 90 -9.41 -24.18 4.01
C LEU A 90 -9.30 -25.61 3.42
N GLU A 91 -8.11 -26.02 2.99
CA GLU A 91 -7.84 -27.37 2.45
C GLU A 91 -8.13 -28.46 3.48
N GLU A 92 -7.87 -28.19 4.75
CA GLU A 92 -8.13 -29.12 5.86
C GLU A 92 -9.51 -28.92 6.53
N HIS A 93 -10.36 -28.05 5.97
CA HIS A 93 -11.70 -27.74 6.50
C HIS A 93 -11.71 -27.29 7.96
N ILE A 94 -10.68 -26.57 8.44
CA ILE A 94 -10.59 -26.05 9.79
C ILE A 94 -11.40 -24.76 9.88
N PRO A 95 -12.45 -24.68 10.74
CA PRO A 95 -13.25 -23.48 10.91
C PRO A 95 -12.44 -22.37 11.56
N PHE A 96 -12.55 -21.14 11.01
CA PHE A 96 -11.88 -19.97 11.59
C PHE A 96 -12.58 -18.65 11.27
N VAL A 97 -12.32 -17.66 12.13
CA VAL A 97 -12.57 -16.24 11.93
C VAL A 97 -11.21 -15.55 11.98
N SER A 98 -10.76 -14.99 10.86
CA SER A 98 -9.60 -14.12 10.81
C SER A 98 -10.10 -12.68 10.80
N LEU A 99 -9.78 -11.92 11.86
CA LEU A 99 -10.29 -10.57 12.04
C LEU A 99 -9.85 -9.66 10.88
N SER A 100 -10.81 -8.96 10.28
CA SER A 100 -10.62 -8.08 9.12
C SER A 100 -10.21 -8.76 7.82
N GLN A 101 -10.22 -10.11 7.74
CA GLN A 101 -9.76 -10.83 6.55
C GLN A 101 -10.76 -11.84 6.00
N GLN A 102 -11.19 -12.83 6.79
CA GLN A 102 -11.99 -13.94 6.30
C GLN A 102 -12.77 -14.65 7.40
N VAL A 103 -13.96 -15.14 7.07
CA VAL A 103 -14.76 -16.02 7.91
C VAL A 103 -14.99 -17.33 7.17
N TYR A 104 -14.65 -18.44 7.81
CA TYR A 104 -14.91 -19.79 7.33
C TYR A 104 -15.57 -20.62 8.44
N LEU A 105 -16.88 -20.69 8.41
CA LEU A 105 -17.72 -21.43 9.37
C LEU A 105 -18.60 -22.41 8.59
N PRO A 106 -18.06 -23.55 8.13
CA PRO A 106 -18.75 -24.48 7.26
C PRO A 106 -20.01 -25.07 7.89
N PHE A 107 -20.07 -25.19 9.22
CA PHE A 107 -21.24 -25.65 9.94
C PHE A 107 -22.43 -24.66 9.93
N TRP A 108 -22.22 -23.40 9.50
CA TRP A 108 -23.28 -22.42 9.22
C TRP A 108 -23.55 -22.23 7.72
N GLY A 109 -22.93 -23.08 6.88
CA GLY A 109 -22.99 -22.90 5.43
C GLY A 109 -22.22 -21.64 4.94
N CYS A 110 -21.46 -21.02 5.82
CA CYS A 110 -20.72 -19.78 5.53
C CYS A 110 -19.29 -20.11 5.10
N ALA A 111 -19.05 -20.06 3.79
CA ALA A 111 -17.73 -20.03 3.19
C ALA A 111 -17.61 -18.74 2.39
N PHE A 112 -17.26 -17.62 3.05
CA PHE A 112 -17.00 -16.37 2.38
C PHE A 112 -15.62 -16.42 1.74
N HIS A 113 -15.57 -16.76 0.44
CA HIS A 113 -14.38 -16.65 -0.38
C HIS A 113 -14.12 -15.19 -0.73
N GLU A 114 -13.01 -14.67 -0.24
CA GLU A 114 -12.21 -13.56 -0.82
C GLU A 114 -12.94 -12.44 -1.59
N GLN A 115 -13.78 -11.67 -0.92
CA GLN A 115 -13.95 -10.26 -1.35
C GLN A 115 -12.79 -9.38 -0.84
N PHE A 116 -11.95 -9.89 0.07
CA PHE A 116 -10.82 -9.17 0.69
C PHE A 116 -9.50 -9.22 -0.11
N LYS A 117 -9.46 -9.76 -1.32
CA LYS A 117 -8.38 -9.42 -2.26
C LYS A 117 -8.36 -7.93 -2.56
N ALA A 118 -9.53 -7.28 -2.50
CA ALA A 118 -9.63 -5.85 -2.64
C ALA A 118 -8.90 -5.10 -1.51
N ASP A 119 -9.12 -5.47 -0.23
CA ASP A 119 -8.53 -4.71 0.88
C ASP A 119 -7.01 -4.92 1.01
N ALA A 120 -6.50 -6.14 0.77
CA ALA A 120 -5.06 -6.37 0.72
C ALA A 120 -4.41 -5.72 -0.52
N ALA A 121 -5.11 -5.67 -1.66
CA ALA A 121 -4.68 -4.93 -2.85
C ALA A 121 -4.78 -3.41 -2.65
N ILE A 122 -5.79 -2.95 -1.91
CA ILE A 122 -5.96 -1.53 -1.53
C ILE A 122 -4.81 -1.07 -0.62
N MET A 123 -4.30 -1.93 0.26
CA MET A 123 -3.18 -1.63 1.18
C MET A 123 -1.80 -1.85 0.56
N ALA A 124 -1.69 -2.60 -0.54
CA ALA A 124 -0.41 -2.84 -1.19
C ALA A 124 0.14 -1.58 -1.85
N LYS A 125 1.43 -1.31 -1.66
CA LYS A 125 2.11 -0.20 -2.34
C LYS A 125 2.06 -0.39 -3.86
N MET A 126 1.82 0.69 -4.59
CA MET A 126 1.74 0.66 -6.05
C MET A 126 3.08 0.24 -6.68
N ALA A 127 3.00 -0.55 -7.75
CA ALA A 127 4.15 -0.78 -8.61
C ALA A 127 4.55 0.54 -9.31
N PRO A 128 5.83 0.75 -9.67
CA PRO A 128 6.27 2.02 -10.27
C PRO A 128 5.47 2.44 -11.51
N GLY A 129 5.14 1.50 -12.38
CA GLY A 129 4.30 1.78 -13.56
C GLY A 129 2.85 2.13 -13.20
N THR A 130 2.29 1.52 -12.16
CA THR A 130 0.95 1.86 -11.65
C THR A 130 0.95 3.26 -11.04
N GLN A 131 1.97 3.59 -10.24
CA GLN A 131 2.11 4.92 -9.65
C GLN A 131 2.26 6.01 -10.71
N LEU A 132 3.07 5.76 -11.75
CA LEU A 132 3.23 6.70 -12.86
C LEU A 132 1.91 6.92 -13.60
N VAL A 133 1.15 5.87 -13.90
CA VAL A 133 -0.18 5.97 -14.52
C VAL A 133 -1.14 6.74 -13.61
N PHE A 134 -1.15 6.46 -12.32
CA PHE A 134 -1.95 7.18 -11.33
C PHE A 134 -1.64 8.68 -11.31
N LEU A 135 -0.37 9.04 -11.18
CA LEU A 135 0.07 10.44 -11.15
C LEU A 135 -0.25 11.17 -12.47
N TYR A 136 -0.08 10.51 -13.61
CA TYR A 136 -0.48 11.07 -14.89
C TYR A 136 -1.97 11.39 -14.95
N LEU A 137 -2.84 10.48 -14.51
CA LEU A 137 -4.29 10.70 -14.42
C LEU A 137 -4.64 11.81 -13.41
N TYR A 138 -3.95 11.85 -12.29
CA TYR A 138 -4.11 12.86 -11.26
C TYR A 138 -3.78 14.27 -11.77
N TYR A 139 -2.68 14.43 -12.51
CA TYR A 139 -2.26 15.71 -13.06
C TYR A 139 -2.98 16.12 -14.35
N ALA A 140 -3.70 15.20 -14.99
CA ALA A 140 -4.46 15.53 -16.19
C ALA A 140 -5.47 16.66 -15.91
N GLU A 141 -5.47 17.68 -16.75
CA GLU A 141 -6.37 18.84 -16.60
C GLU A 141 -7.83 18.48 -16.91
N ASN A 142 -8.02 17.55 -17.85
CA ASN A 142 -9.34 17.07 -18.23
C ASN A 142 -9.66 15.76 -17.52
N THR A 143 -10.64 15.79 -16.62
CA THR A 143 -11.26 14.61 -16.01
C THR A 143 -12.14 13.82 -17.00
N GLY A 144 -12.05 14.11 -18.29
CA GLY A 144 -12.71 13.35 -19.35
C GLY A 144 -12.12 11.93 -19.48
N SER A 145 -12.85 11.09 -20.19
CA SER A 145 -12.41 9.72 -20.46
C SER A 145 -11.09 9.70 -21.24
N VAL A 146 -10.09 8.98 -20.75
CA VAL A 146 -8.77 8.83 -21.39
C VAL A 146 -8.65 7.41 -21.93
N ASN A 147 -8.12 7.28 -23.16
CA ASN A 147 -7.93 5.98 -23.79
C ASN A 147 -6.61 5.34 -23.35
N LEU A 148 -6.63 4.03 -23.04
CA LEU A 148 -5.47 3.23 -22.65
C LEU A 148 -4.27 3.39 -23.60
N THR A 149 -4.51 3.47 -24.90
CA THR A 149 -3.44 3.62 -25.91
C THR A 149 -2.78 5.00 -25.82
N GLN A 150 -3.55 6.04 -25.52
CA GLN A 150 -3.03 7.39 -25.32
C GLN A 150 -2.14 7.45 -24.06
N ILE A 151 -2.57 6.85 -22.94
CA ILE A 151 -1.78 6.76 -21.73
C ILE A 151 -0.45 6.02 -22.00
N ALA A 152 -0.50 4.84 -22.66
CA ALA A 152 0.68 4.06 -22.95
C ALA A 152 1.71 4.85 -23.78
N LYS A 153 1.23 5.63 -24.77
CA LYS A 153 2.07 6.49 -25.61
C LYS A 153 2.64 7.66 -24.82
N ALA A 154 1.82 8.37 -24.05
CA ALA A 154 2.24 9.54 -23.25
C ALA A 154 3.30 9.16 -22.21
N LEU A 155 3.15 8.00 -21.57
CA LEU A 155 4.06 7.53 -20.52
C LEU A 155 5.23 6.67 -21.03
N SER A 156 5.34 6.47 -22.33
CA SER A 156 6.34 5.56 -22.93
C SER A 156 6.34 4.15 -22.31
N LEU A 157 5.15 3.68 -21.88
CA LEU A 157 4.96 2.36 -21.28
C LEU A 157 4.48 1.33 -22.30
N SER A 158 4.81 0.05 -22.05
CA SER A 158 4.21 -1.03 -22.83
C SER A 158 2.70 -1.14 -22.56
N LYS A 159 1.92 -1.54 -23.58
CA LYS A 159 0.47 -1.79 -23.41
C LYS A 159 0.18 -2.76 -22.25
N ALA A 160 1.02 -3.79 -22.09
CA ALA A 160 0.87 -4.76 -21.00
C ALA A 160 1.08 -4.12 -19.62
N THR A 161 2.05 -3.21 -19.47
CA THR A 161 2.29 -2.47 -18.24
C THR A 161 1.12 -1.54 -17.93
N CYS A 162 0.62 -0.78 -18.92
CA CYS A 162 -0.56 0.07 -18.76
C CYS A 162 -1.81 -0.74 -18.39
N THR A 163 -2.06 -1.86 -19.05
CA THR A 163 -3.22 -2.71 -18.71
C THR A 163 -3.16 -3.22 -17.28
N ARG A 164 -1.99 -3.67 -16.80
CA ARG A 164 -1.80 -4.09 -15.42
C ARG A 164 -2.03 -2.93 -14.43
N ALA A 165 -1.48 -1.76 -14.74
CA ALA A 165 -1.65 -0.56 -13.92
C ALA A 165 -3.13 -0.16 -13.79
N ILE A 166 -3.84 -0.10 -14.91
CA ILE A 166 -5.25 0.26 -14.95
C ILE A 166 -6.13 -0.78 -14.24
N ASN A 167 -5.81 -2.07 -14.38
CA ASN A 167 -6.54 -3.11 -13.66
C ASN A 167 -6.31 -3.01 -12.14
N ASP A 168 -5.10 -2.70 -11.68
CA ASP A 168 -4.78 -2.49 -10.26
C ASP A 168 -5.52 -1.26 -9.70
N LEU A 169 -5.50 -0.14 -10.41
CA LEU A 169 -6.22 1.09 -10.02
C LEU A 169 -7.74 0.88 -10.04
N SER A 170 -8.28 0.11 -10.98
CA SER A 170 -9.70 -0.22 -11.04
C SER A 170 -10.11 -1.17 -9.91
N ALA A 171 -9.29 -2.19 -9.63
CA ALA A 171 -9.53 -3.13 -8.53
C ALA A 171 -9.52 -2.45 -7.16
N SER A 172 -8.76 -1.36 -7.01
CA SER A 172 -8.75 -0.52 -5.80
C SER A 172 -9.85 0.55 -5.77
N GLY A 173 -10.73 0.59 -6.77
CA GLY A 173 -11.84 1.54 -6.82
C GLY A 173 -11.44 3.00 -7.11
N LEU A 174 -10.17 3.27 -7.45
CA LEU A 174 -9.69 4.63 -7.75
C LEU A 174 -10.16 5.14 -9.11
N ILE A 175 -10.36 4.23 -10.06
CA ILE A 175 -10.83 4.53 -11.42
C ILE A 175 -11.87 3.52 -11.86
N SER A 176 -12.66 3.88 -12.85
CA SER A 176 -13.61 3.01 -13.55
C SER A 176 -13.19 2.81 -15.00
N GLN A 177 -13.44 1.63 -15.54
CA GLN A 177 -13.20 1.30 -16.94
C GLN A 177 -14.53 1.09 -17.65
N THR A 178 -14.72 1.77 -18.79
CA THR A 178 -15.85 1.55 -19.68
C THR A 178 -15.32 1.09 -21.05
N ALA A 179 -15.90 0.04 -21.60
CA ALA A 179 -15.53 -0.44 -22.93
C ALA A 179 -16.53 0.13 -23.96
N GLU A 180 -16.02 0.77 -25.00
CA GLU A 180 -16.81 1.23 -26.13
C GLU A 180 -16.13 0.73 -27.42
N GLY A 181 -16.68 -0.33 -28.00
CA GLY A 181 -16.07 -1.06 -29.11
C GLY A 181 -14.72 -1.67 -28.71
N THR A 182 -13.67 -1.34 -29.44
CA THR A 182 -12.29 -1.78 -29.16
C THR A 182 -11.55 -0.87 -28.18
N ASN A 183 -12.13 0.26 -27.80
CA ASN A 183 -11.51 1.25 -26.93
C ASN A 183 -11.94 1.05 -25.47
N LYS A 184 -10.97 1.16 -24.57
CA LYS A 184 -11.19 1.21 -23.11
C LYS A 184 -11.01 2.65 -22.65
N TRP A 185 -12.08 3.20 -22.09
CA TRP A 185 -12.09 4.54 -21.51
C TRP A 185 -11.94 4.45 -20.00
N ILE A 186 -11.17 5.37 -19.45
CA ILE A 186 -10.82 5.42 -18.05
C ILE A 186 -11.37 6.72 -17.47
N THR A 187 -12.15 6.60 -16.40
CA THR A 187 -12.77 7.71 -15.70
C THR A 187 -12.58 7.55 -14.20
N THR A 188 -12.70 8.65 -13.46
CA THR A 188 -12.80 8.63 -12.00
C THR A 188 -14.04 9.40 -11.56
N ALA A 189 -14.70 8.93 -10.50
CA ALA A 189 -15.82 9.60 -9.86
C ALA A 189 -15.37 10.58 -8.76
N TYR A 190 -14.09 10.58 -8.42
CA TYR A 190 -13.51 11.37 -7.34
C TYR A 190 -13.01 12.72 -7.84
N THR A 191 -13.08 13.74 -6.98
CA THR A 191 -12.33 14.97 -7.14
C THR A 191 -10.83 14.69 -7.03
N LYS A 192 -9.98 15.61 -7.49
CA LYS A 192 -8.51 15.43 -7.40
C LYS A 192 -8.04 15.19 -5.96
N SER A 193 -8.56 15.95 -5.00
CA SER A 193 -8.20 15.82 -3.60
C SER A 193 -8.61 14.44 -3.03
N GLU A 194 -9.87 14.03 -3.22
CA GLU A 194 -10.37 12.72 -2.78
C GLU A 194 -9.60 11.55 -3.42
N LEU A 195 -9.26 11.68 -4.71
CA LEU A 195 -8.52 10.66 -5.44
C LEU A 195 -7.11 10.48 -4.87
N LEU A 196 -6.44 11.60 -4.56
CA LEU A 196 -5.10 11.57 -3.96
C LEU A 196 -5.15 11.05 -2.52
N GLU A 197 -6.08 11.52 -1.69
CA GLU A 197 -6.25 11.06 -0.31
C GLU A 197 -6.43 9.54 -0.24
N LYS A 198 -7.33 8.98 -1.07
CA LYS A 198 -7.57 7.53 -1.15
C LYS A 198 -6.35 6.73 -1.62
N ALA A 199 -5.55 7.30 -2.50
CA ALA A 199 -4.39 6.64 -3.08
C ALA A 199 -3.11 6.82 -2.26
N TYR A 200 -3.00 7.88 -1.44
CA TYR A 200 -1.76 8.32 -0.80
C TYR A 200 -1.07 7.22 0.00
N GLY A 201 -1.83 6.47 0.79
CA GLY A 201 -1.32 5.33 1.56
C GLY A 201 -0.69 4.22 0.70
N ARG A 202 -0.99 4.14 -0.60
CA ARG A 202 -0.41 3.18 -1.55
C ARG A 202 0.78 3.72 -2.33
N LEU A 203 0.99 5.03 -2.33
CA LEU A 203 2.14 5.65 -2.99
C LEU A 203 3.43 5.35 -2.22
N LYS A 204 4.56 5.43 -2.90
CA LYS A 204 5.89 5.26 -2.32
C LYS A 204 6.89 6.19 -2.99
N THR A 205 8.00 6.45 -2.32
CA THR A 205 9.09 7.21 -2.91
C THR A 205 9.50 6.64 -4.28
N PRO A 206 9.65 7.48 -5.30
CA PRO A 206 10.16 7.06 -6.60
C PRO A 206 11.66 6.77 -6.58
N VAL A 207 12.40 7.26 -5.59
CA VAL A 207 13.85 7.10 -5.48
C VAL A 207 14.19 5.63 -5.23
N GLY A 208 14.88 5.02 -6.19
CA GLY A 208 15.34 3.63 -6.10
C GLY A 208 16.73 3.51 -5.50
N ARG A 209 17.64 4.44 -5.86
CA ARG A 209 19.00 4.53 -5.32
C ARG A 209 19.55 5.94 -5.51
N ILE A 210 20.56 6.28 -4.71
CA ILE A 210 21.31 7.51 -4.81
C ILE A 210 22.70 7.19 -5.39
N LEU A 211 23.18 8.01 -6.32
CA LEU A 211 24.55 7.99 -6.83
C LEU A 211 25.19 9.34 -6.53
N TYR A 212 26.48 9.32 -6.25
CA TYR A 212 27.32 10.50 -6.17
C TYR A 212 28.21 10.52 -7.41
N VAL A 213 28.26 11.64 -8.10
CA VAL A 213 29.08 11.79 -9.30
C VAL A 213 30.01 12.97 -9.19
N LYS A 214 31.17 12.85 -9.82
CA LYS A 214 32.18 13.93 -9.87
C LYS A 214 31.63 15.12 -10.64
N GLY A 215 32.15 16.32 -10.38
CA GLY A 215 31.71 17.56 -11.03
C GLY A 215 31.91 17.60 -12.54
N THR A 216 32.66 16.65 -13.11
CA THR A 216 32.89 16.50 -14.56
C THR A 216 31.81 15.71 -15.27
N ALA A 217 30.95 14.99 -14.53
CA ALA A 217 29.89 14.18 -15.13
C ALA A 217 28.86 15.06 -15.86
N GLN A 218 28.56 14.71 -17.11
CA GLN A 218 27.53 15.39 -17.90
C GLN A 218 26.21 14.64 -17.80
N ILE A 219 25.17 15.36 -17.38
CA ILE A 219 23.79 14.87 -17.33
C ILE A 219 23.00 15.58 -18.43
N GLU A 220 22.48 14.84 -19.40
CA GLU A 220 21.83 15.40 -20.58
C GLU A 220 20.55 16.21 -20.25
N HIS A 221 19.73 15.72 -19.32
CA HIS A 221 18.46 16.36 -18.94
C HIS A 221 18.33 16.38 -17.42
N PRO A 222 19.01 17.31 -16.72
CA PRO A 222 18.97 17.39 -15.26
C PRO A 222 17.60 17.91 -14.78
N ILE A 223 16.84 17.10 -14.07
CA ILE A 223 15.58 17.49 -13.46
C ILE A 223 15.83 17.70 -11.97
N ALA A 224 15.56 18.90 -11.49
CA ALA A 224 15.75 19.20 -10.07
C ALA A 224 14.85 18.31 -9.19
N SER A 225 15.43 17.73 -8.13
CA SER A 225 14.74 16.94 -7.12
C SER A 225 15.22 17.30 -5.73
N GLY A 226 14.63 16.69 -4.72
CA GLY A 226 14.98 16.95 -3.33
C GLY A 226 14.89 18.41 -2.98
N ILE A 227 15.82 18.90 -2.14
CA ILE A 227 15.82 20.29 -1.66
C ILE A 227 15.95 21.32 -2.79
N ARG A 228 16.59 20.96 -3.89
CA ARG A 228 16.71 21.82 -5.07
C ARG A 228 15.37 22.11 -5.73
N ALA A 229 14.53 21.08 -5.90
CA ALA A 229 13.18 21.25 -6.42
C ALA A 229 12.29 22.01 -5.42
N LEU A 230 12.42 21.69 -4.13
CA LEU A 230 11.68 22.35 -3.07
C LEU A 230 12.00 23.86 -3.01
N ALA A 231 13.28 24.25 -3.12
CA ALA A 231 13.72 25.63 -3.11
C ALA A 231 13.16 26.47 -4.27
N ARG A 232 12.89 25.85 -5.42
CA ARG A 232 12.27 26.53 -6.57
C ARG A 232 10.78 26.81 -6.40
N GLN A 233 10.15 26.10 -5.46
CA GLN A 233 8.70 26.16 -5.21
C GLN A 233 8.35 26.82 -3.87
N SER A 234 9.34 27.10 -3.02
CA SER A 234 9.14 27.61 -1.67
C SER A 234 10.14 28.73 -1.32
N MET A 235 9.99 29.31 -0.15
CA MET A 235 10.88 30.35 0.37
C MET A 235 12.18 29.81 1.00
N ILE A 236 12.48 28.53 0.85
CA ILE A 236 13.69 27.95 1.40
C ILE A 236 14.91 28.39 0.59
N GLY A 237 15.82 29.11 1.22
CA GLY A 237 17.07 29.57 0.56
C GLY A 237 18.09 28.43 0.50
N VAL A 238 18.36 27.92 -0.70
CA VAL A 238 19.36 26.89 -0.99
C VAL A 238 20.16 27.33 -2.21
N ASN A 239 21.47 27.09 -2.23
CA ASN A 239 22.24 27.29 -3.44
C ASN A 239 21.74 26.36 -4.54
N ASP A 240 21.65 26.82 -5.76
CA ASP A 240 21.15 26.04 -6.91
C ASP A 240 22.05 24.81 -7.22
N GLN A 241 23.24 24.75 -6.63
CA GLN A 241 24.17 23.60 -6.72
C GLN A 241 23.97 22.58 -5.58
N ASP A 242 23.28 22.97 -4.50
CA ASP A 242 23.00 22.08 -3.38
C ASP A 242 21.69 21.37 -3.64
N GLY A 243 21.73 20.07 -3.84
CA GLY A 243 20.54 19.26 -4.02
C GLY A 243 20.67 18.21 -5.11
N ALA A 244 19.67 17.36 -5.17
CA ALA A 244 19.70 16.23 -6.05
C ALA A 244 19.14 16.54 -7.46
N ILE A 245 19.52 15.69 -8.40
CA ILE A 245 19.00 15.62 -9.76
C ILE A 245 18.35 14.26 -9.93
N ALA A 246 17.09 14.23 -10.36
CA ALA A 246 16.38 13.00 -10.66
C ALA A 246 16.65 12.57 -12.11
N ILE A 247 16.96 11.29 -12.31
CA ILE A 247 17.11 10.68 -13.63
C ILE A 247 16.47 9.28 -13.68
N SER A 248 16.18 8.81 -14.88
CA SER A 248 15.71 7.44 -15.08
C SER A 248 16.83 6.42 -14.92
N LYS A 249 16.47 5.15 -14.71
CA LYS A 249 17.46 4.03 -14.71
C LYS A 249 18.22 3.95 -16.03
N LYS A 250 17.57 4.31 -17.15
CA LYS A 250 18.18 4.29 -18.48
C LYS A 250 19.26 5.37 -18.59
N GLU A 251 19.00 6.57 -18.10
CA GLU A 251 19.99 7.65 -18.06
C GLU A 251 21.13 7.32 -17.09
N ALA A 252 20.83 6.78 -15.93
CA ALA A 252 21.84 6.36 -14.96
C ALA A 252 22.83 5.32 -15.51
N ALA A 253 22.37 4.45 -16.43
CA ALA A 253 23.23 3.46 -17.08
C ALA A 253 24.23 4.06 -18.09
N LYS A 254 24.02 5.30 -18.51
CA LYS A 254 24.95 6.02 -19.43
C LYS A 254 26.09 6.73 -18.69
N ILE A 255 25.99 6.89 -17.36
CA ILE A 255 27.05 7.55 -16.57
C ILE A 255 28.27 6.64 -16.53
N PRO A 256 29.45 7.13 -16.96
CA PRO A 256 30.68 6.35 -16.91
C PRO A 256 31.03 5.94 -15.49
N ALA A 257 31.54 4.73 -15.30
CA ALA A 257 31.88 4.21 -13.98
C ALA A 257 32.95 5.06 -13.28
N GLU A 258 33.86 5.66 -14.03
CA GLU A 258 34.90 6.57 -13.55
C GLU A 258 34.37 7.89 -12.99
N ASP A 259 33.17 8.30 -13.40
CA ASP A 259 32.51 9.49 -12.89
C ASP A 259 31.71 9.23 -11.62
N ILE A 260 31.39 7.98 -11.33
CA ILE A 260 30.73 7.61 -10.07
C ILE A 260 31.74 7.61 -8.93
N CYS A 261 31.41 8.28 -7.84
CA CYS A 261 32.27 8.37 -6.66
C CYS A 261 31.56 7.91 -5.39
N THR A 262 32.32 7.78 -4.31
CA THR A 262 31.76 7.49 -2.98
C THR A 262 31.15 8.74 -2.37
N LYS A 263 30.26 8.58 -1.39
CA LYS A 263 29.70 9.68 -0.60
C LYS A 263 30.82 10.50 0.05
N GLN A 264 31.83 9.85 0.60
CA GLN A 264 33.01 10.51 1.21
C GLN A 264 33.76 11.41 0.21
N TYR A 265 34.00 10.90 -1.02
CA TYR A 265 34.64 11.71 -2.05
C TYR A 265 33.78 12.95 -2.40
N PHE A 266 32.46 12.80 -2.49
CA PHE A 266 31.55 13.91 -2.75
C PHE A 266 31.58 14.95 -1.61
N GLU A 267 31.63 14.52 -0.35
CA GLU A 267 31.74 15.41 0.83
C GLU A 267 33.07 16.18 0.85
N ASP A 268 34.17 15.57 0.40
CA ASP A 268 35.51 16.17 0.40
C ASP A 268 35.73 17.08 -0.82
N PHE A 269 35.24 16.74 -1.99
CA PHE A 269 35.59 17.38 -3.27
C PHE A 269 34.41 17.97 -4.03
N GLY A 270 33.20 17.77 -3.57
CA GLY A 270 31.97 18.17 -4.28
C GLY A 270 31.63 17.30 -5.48
N GLY A 271 30.62 17.71 -6.21
CA GLY A 271 30.07 16.99 -7.36
C GLY A 271 28.58 17.17 -7.48
N ALA A 272 27.84 16.13 -7.86
CA ALA A 272 26.39 16.12 -7.90
C ALA A 272 25.79 14.88 -7.23
N VAL A 273 24.63 15.05 -6.61
CA VAL A 273 23.82 13.97 -6.07
C VAL A 273 22.77 13.59 -7.10
N ILE A 274 22.72 12.31 -7.46
CA ILE A 274 21.80 11.79 -8.46
C ILE A 274 20.83 10.82 -7.81
N GLU A 275 19.54 11.13 -7.90
CA GLU A 275 18.46 10.21 -7.56
C GLU A 275 18.05 9.38 -8.78
N VAL A 276 18.31 8.09 -8.75
CA VAL A 276 17.87 7.17 -9.82
C VAL A 276 16.46 6.69 -9.49
N TRP A 277 15.52 7.17 -10.28
CA TRP A 277 14.10 6.92 -10.03
C TRP A 277 13.60 5.60 -10.62
N SER A 278 12.53 5.06 -10.04
CA SER A 278 11.90 3.82 -10.46
C SER A 278 11.06 3.95 -11.74
N TYR A 279 10.67 5.17 -12.11
CA TYR A 279 10.09 5.59 -13.39
C TYR A 279 10.81 6.84 -13.89
N ASP A 280 10.59 7.21 -15.16
CA ASP A 280 11.27 8.35 -15.77
C ASP A 280 10.69 9.68 -15.24
N PRO A 281 11.48 10.51 -14.52
CA PRO A 281 11.00 11.75 -13.92
C PRO A 281 10.60 12.81 -14.98
N ILE A 282 11.13 12.74 -16.20
CA ILE A 282 10.82 13.71 -17.28
C ILE A 282 9.34 13.68 -17.68
N ILE A 283 8.67 12.55 -17.46
CA ILE A 283 7.28 12.35 -17.90
C ILE A 283 6.31 13.28 -17.14
N LEU A 284 6.60 13.57 -15.88
CA LEU A 284 5.78 14.40 -15.00
C LEU A 284 6.48 15.72 -14.64
N GLU A 285 7.61 16.00 -15.29
CA GLU A 285 8.41 17.21 -15.08
C GLU A 285 7.57 18.48 -15.30
N ARG A 286 7.82 19.48 -14.46
CA ARG A 286 7.28 20.83 -14.56
C ARG A 286 8.36 21.86 -14.23
N ASP A 287 8.60 22.77 -15.13
CA ASP A 287 9.55 23.88 -14.96
C ASP A 287 10.96 23.45 -14.52
N GLY A 288 11.44 22.32 -15.07
CA GLY A 288 12.75 21.75 -14.75
C GLY A 288 12.82 21.03 -13.38
N CYS A 289 11.67 20.80 -12.74
CA CYS A 289 11.55 20.12 -11.46
C CYS A 289 10.72 18.83 -11.58
N VAL A 290 10.95 17.91 -10.65
CA VAL A 290 10.05 16.77 -10.46
C VAL A 290 8.68 17.23 -9.99
N ASP A 291 7.64 16.44 -10.24
CA ASP A 291 6.27 16.75 -9.80
C ASP A 291 6.13 16.81 -8.28
N ASP A 292 5.18 17.59 -7.80
CA ASP A 292 4.94 17.88 -6.38
C ASP A 292 4.74 16.60 -5.54
N ILE A 293 3.95 15.67 -6.02
CA ILE A 293 3.63 14.45 -5.24
C ILE A 293 4.85 13.53 -5.15
N SER A 294 5.58 13.37 -6.25
CA SER A 294 6.83 12.59 -6.24
C SER A 294 7.90 13.25 -5.37
N LEU A 295 7.99 14.59 -5.38
CA LEU A 295 8.87 15.35 -4.48
C LEU A 295 8.50 15.10 -3.02
N LEU A 296 7.22 15.27 -2.68
CA LEU A 296 6.71 15.02 -1.34
C LEU A 296 7.07 13.60 -0.85
N LEU A 297 6.83 12.58 -1.67
CA LEU A 297 7.13 11.19 -1.34
C LEU A 297 8.63 10.90 -1.20
N SER A 298 9.50 11.65 -1.90
CA SER A 298 10.96 11.48 -1.82
C SER A 298 11.55 12.10 -0.56
N MET A 299 10.92 13.13 -0.01
CA MET A 299 11.40 13.92 1.12
C MET A 299 10.55 13.76 2.39
N ASP A 300 9.56 12.90 2.39
CA ASP A 300 8.57 12.76 3.48
C ASP A 300 9.20 12.50 4.86
N ASN A 301 10.39 11.90 4.92
CA ASN A 301 11.13 11.60 6.14
C ASN A 301 12.36 12.51 6.37
N ASP A 302 12.42 13.67 5.73
CA ASP A 302 13.50 14.63 5.97
C ASP A 302 13.40 15.15 7.42
N PRO A 303 14.49 15.11 8.22
CA PRO A 303 14.46 15.51 9.63
C PRO A 303 14.44 17.04 9.83
N ASN A 304 14.60 17.84 8.79
CA ASN A 304 14.67 19.29 8.89
C ASN A 304 13.28 19.90 8.95
N GLU A 305 12.92 20.57 10.05
CA GLU A 305 11.63 21.23 10.27
C GLU A 305 11.28 22.25 9.19
N ARG A 306 12.25 23.01 8.68
CA ARG A 306 12.02 23.97 7.60
C ARG A 306 11.63 23.26 6.30
N VAL A 307 12.24 22.11 6.03
CA VAL A 307 11.87 21.25 4.89
C VAL A 307 10.45 20.75 5.09
N GLN A 308 10.10 20.25 6.28
CA GLN A 308 8.75 19.75 6.56
C GLN A 308 7.70 20.87 6.41
N THR A 309 7.96 22.10 6.88
CA THR A 309 7.07 23.24 6.68
C THR A 309 6.80 23.51 5.20
N CYS A 310 7.84 23.49 4.35
CA CYS A 310 7.66 23.66 2.90
C CYS A 310 6.93 22.47 2.25
N LEU A 311 7.14 21.26 2.75
CA LEU A 311 6.40 20.07 2.28
C LEU A 311 4.92 20.14 2.70
N ASP A 312 4.60 20.76 3.85
CA ASP A 312 3.22 20.98 4.29
C ASP A 312 2.48 22.00 3.39
N GLU A 313 3.17 22.98 2.83
CA GLU A 313 2.59 23.85 1.80
C GLU A 313 2.18 23.03 0.56
N ILE A 314 3.03 22.07 0.15
CA ILE A 314 2.69 21.16 -0.95
C ILE A 314 1.51 20.25 -0.56
N ARG A 315 1.48 19.71 0.65
CA ARG A 315 0.34 18.92 1.15
C ARG A 315 -0.96 19.70 1.08
N GLN A 316 -0.97 20.93 1.59
CA GLN A 316 -2.14 21.83 1.55
C GLN A 316 -2.59 22.11 0.11
N LYS A 317 -1.67 22.45 -0.79
CA LYS A 317 -1.95 22.69 -2.22
C LYS A 317 -2.69 21.52 -2.86
N HIS A 318 -2.41 20.29 -2.43
CA HIS A 318 -3.00 19.06 -2.97
C HIS A 318 -4.14 18.48 -2.11
N GLY A 319 -4.53 19.15 -1.02
CA GLY A 319 -5.62 18.72 -0.13
C GLY A 319 -5.26 17.53 0.76
N LEU A 320 -3.97 17.30 1.02
CA LEU A 320 -3.50 16.29 1.94
C LEU A 320 -3.42 16.84 3.38
N PRO A 321 -3.57 15.98 4.40
CA PRO A 321 -3.37 16.40 5.79
C PRO A 321 -1.92 16.81 6.04
N ILE A 322 -1.73 17.81 6.88
CA ILE A 322 -0.43 18.22 7.41
C ILE A 322 0.06 17.12 8.36
N LYS A 323 1.36 16.88 8.41
CA LYS A 323 1.93 16.01 9.45
C LYS A 323 1.78 16.70 10.80
N GLU A 324 1.00 16.08 11.72
CA GLU A 324 1.01 16.49 13.12
C GLU A 324 2.40 16.22 13.70
N GLU A 325 2.96 17.19 14.41
CA GLU A 325 4.20 17.00 15.19
C GLU A 325 3.89 15.99 16.30
N GLU A 326 4.54 14.81 16.30
CA GLU A 326 4.52 13.84 17.38
C GLU A 326 5.48 14.24 18.52
#